data_bce84323bd67360a40ae6d3033bb0a66
#
_entry.id   bce84323bd67360a40ae6d3033bb0a66
#
_cell.length_a   1.000
_cell.length_b   1.000
_cell.length_c   1.000
_cell.angle_alpha   90.00
_cell.angle_beta   90.00
_cell.angle_gamma   90.00
#
_symmetry.space_group_name_H-M   'P 1'
#
loop_
_entity.id
_entity.type
_entity.pdbx_description
1 polymer ?
#
loop_
_entity_poly.entity_id
_entity_poly.type
_entity_poly.pdbx_seq_one_letter_code
_entity_poly.pdbx_strand_id
1 'polypeptide(L)'
;MAAGQRVFAQEAVPPRTGARFYEKGSVRIAYQEAGSGFPLLLIAGGGLNSTMAGLGTMPFNPVEEFKGEYRCVFADLRNANRGESAGPLEIDRPWDSFADDHLGLMDHLGIDKFMVLGFCIAGPFIWNLMKRAPNRVVAGVPAQPVGFRPEMPNVLYGGSMTNWAPEFLKRRSDVTKETVEKFVTKMFRTNADFVFTVSRDFVRSCQTPVLIMPDDVPSHPLAVAMECAMLAPRSEVSIYPWKEPKERIPLAVRQVHSFLKAHRPA
;
A
#
# COMPACT_ATOMS: atom_id res chain seq x y z
N MET A 1 16.19 29.69 -24.71
CA MET A 1 14.83 29.79 -24.16
C MET A 1 14.80 28.86 -22.95
N ALA A 2 14.76 29.45 -21.75
CA ALA A 2 14.78 28.70 -20.48
C ALA A 2 13.38 28.13 -20.21
N ALA A 3 13.29 26.80 -20.12
CA ALA A 3 12.08 26.13 -19.69
C ALA A 3 11.86 26.39 -18.19
N GLY A 4 10.86 27.21 -17.89
CA GLY A 4 10.50 27.54 -16.51
C GLY A 4 10.05 26.30 -15.77
N GLN A 5 10.73 25.97 -14.69
CA GLN A 5 10.26 25.03 -13.68
C GLN A 5 8.97 25.57 -13.10
N ARG A 6 7.83 24.94 -13.41
CA ARG A 6 6.56 25.23 -12.72
C ARG A 6 6.66 24.63 -11.31
N VAL A 7 6.83 25.50 -10.34
CA VAL A 7 6.67 25.17 -8.92
C VAL A 7 5.18 24.88 -8.70
N PHE A 8 4.87 23.64 -8.31
CA PHE A 8 3.50 23.25 -7.98
C PHE A 8 3.07 23.97 -6.69
N ALA A 9 2.11 24.89 -6.80
CA ALA A 9 1.51 25.54 -5.64
C ALA A 9 0.54 24.54 -4.96
N GLN A 10 1.00 23.91 -3.91
CA GLN A 10 0.18 23.11 -3.00
C GLN A 10 -0.09 23.95 -1.76
N GLU A 11 -1.36 24.14 -1.38
CA GLU A 11 -1.66 24.65 -0.05
C GLU A 11 -1.04 23.74 1.00
N ALA A 12 -0.11 24.28 1.79
CA ALA A 12 0.61 23.53 2.79
C ALA A 12 -0.36 23.09 3.91
N VAL A 13 -0.62 21.80 3.99
CA VAL A 13 -1.20 21.21 5.21
C VAL A 13 -0.15 21.42 6.32
N PRO A 14 -0.52 21.98 7.49
CA PRO A 14 0.44 22.18 8.57
C PRO A 14 1.07 20.85 8.96
N PRO A 15 2.42 20.79 9.13
CA PRO A 15 3.11 19.54 9.39
C PRO A 15 2.62 18.90 10.69
N ARG A 16 2.32 17.60 10.63
CA ARG A 16 2.01 16.83 11.83
C ARG A 16 3.27 16.70 12.68
N THR A 17 3.12 16.87 13.98
CA THR A 17 4.24 16.74 14.91
C THR A 17 4.95 15.39 14.72
N GLY A 18 6.23 15.41 14.34
CA GLY A 18 7.06 14.22 14.16
C GLY A 18 7.10 13.60 12.74
N ALA A 19 6.43 14.17 11.75
CA ALA A 19 6.59 13.72 10.37
C ALA A 19 7.93 14.19 9.78
N ARG A 20 8.63 13.27 9.11
CA ARG A 20 9.83 13.53 8.30
C ARG A 20 9.49 13.38 6.83
N PHE A 21 10.37 13.83 5.94
CA PHE A 21 10.10 13.82 4.52
C PHE A 21 11.23 13.16 3.75
N TYR A 22 10.87 12.27 2.83
CA TYR A 22 11.69 11.82 1.73
C TYR A 22 11.34 12.63 0.50
N GLU A 23 12.34 13.21 -0.17
CA GLU A 23 12.16 14.06 -1.34
C GLU A 23 13.01 13.57 -2.51
N LYS A 24 12.40 13.52 -3.70
CA LYS A 24 13.07 13.17 -4.95
C LYS A 24 12.42 13.92 -6.11
N GLY A 25 13.10 14.93 -6.63
CA GLY A 25 12.55 15.81 -7.65
C GLY A 25 11.27 16.51 -7.14
N SER A 26 10.15 16.32 -7.82
CA SER A 26 8.84 16.85 -7.42
C SER A 26 8.04 15.95 -6.48
N VAL A 27 8.59 14.81 -6.08
CA VAL A 27 7.96 13.88 -5.14
C VAL A 27 8.41 14.21 -3.73
N ARG A 28 7.46 14.33 -2.82
CA ARG A 28 7.68 14.54 -1.38
C ARG A 28 6.78 13.58 -0.61
N ILE A 29 7.38 12.68 0.16
CA ILE A 29 6.69 11.64 0.93
C ILE A 29 6.88 11.90 2.41
N ALA A 30 5.78 12.15 3.11
CA ALA A 30 5.75 12.25 4.57
C ALA A 30 5.79 10.85 5.17
N TYR A 31 6.70 10.64 6.12
CA TYR A 31 6.86 9.35 6.79
C TYR A 31 7.17 9.49 8.28
N GLN A 32 6.98 8.40 8.98
CA GLN A 32 7.40 8.25 10.38
C GLN A 32 8.04 6.88 10.59
N GLU A 33 8.79 6.75 11.67
CA GLU A 33 9.36 5.50 12.15
C GLU A 33 9.00 5.29 13.60
N ALA A 34 8.83 4.03 14.02
CA ALA A 34 8.62 3.65 15.40
C ALA A 34 9.30 2.30 15.68
N GLY A 35 9.85 2.16 16.88
CA GLY A 35 10.53 0.92 17.28
C GLY A 35 11.93 0.76 16.71
N SER A 36 12.47 -0.44 16.86
CA SER A 36 13.81 -0.83 16.41
C SER A 36 13.84 -2.30 16.03
N GLY A 37 14.90 -2.74 15.35
CA GLY A 37 15.02 -4.11 14.87
C GLY A 37 14.92 -4.23 13.35
N PHE A 38 14.49 -5.40 12.84
CA PHE A 38 14.40 -5.62 11.41
C PHE A 38 13.29 -4.72 10.79
N PRO A 39 13.55 -4.09 9.62
CA PRO A 39 12.62 -3.15 9.04
C PRO A 39 11.29 -3.79 8.60
N LEU A 40 10.17 -3.16 8.96
CA LEU A 40 8.82 -3.52 8.57
C LEU A 40 8.12 -2.29 7.98
N LEU A 41 7.88 -2.32 6.67
CA LEU A 41 7.08 -1.31 5.99
C LEU A 41 5.60 -1.56 6.28
N LEU A 42 4.91 -0.55 6.80
CA LEU A 42 3.49 -0.59 7.10
C LEU A 42 2.71 0.32 6.14
N ILE A 43 1.70 -0.22 5.47
CA ILE A 43 0.87 0.50 4.51
C ILE A 43 -0.59 0.45 4.95
N ALA A 44 -1.18 1.61 5.21
CA ALA A 44 -2.58 1.71 5.62
C ALA A 44 -3.54 1.33 4.48
N GLY A 45 -4.76 0.97 4.83
CA GLY A 45 -5.89 0.92 3.90
C GLY A 45 -6.41 2.30 3.53
N GLY A 46 -7.55 2.34 2.83
CA GLY A 46 -8.21 3.60 2.46
C GLY A 46 -8.06 3.98 0.98
N GLY A 47 -7.63 3.06 0.12
CA GLY A 47 -7.42 3.34 -1.30
C GLY A 47 -6.39 4.46 -1.50
N LEU A 48 -6.69 5.42 -2.38
CA LEU A 48 -5.83 6.58 -2.63
C LEU A 48 -5.76 7.57 -1.44
N ASN A 49 -6.54 7.34 -0.39
CA ASN A 49 -6.50 8.09 0.88
C ASN A 49 -5.67 7.39 1.97
N SER A 50 -4.84 6.41 1.63
CA SER A 50 -3.96 5.74 2.58
C SER A 50 -3.01 6.73 3.23
N THR A 51 -3.06 6.85 4.57
CA THR A 51 -2.23 7.78 5.36
C THR A 51 -1.70 7.11 6.62
N MET A 52 -0.64 7.66 7.20
CA MET A 52 -0.08 7.22 8.48
C MET A 52 -1.14 7.19 9.58
N ALA A 53 -1.99 8.22 9.64
CA ALA A 53 -3.09 8.28 10.61
C ALA A 53 -4.13 7.17 10.40
N GLY A 54 -4.28 6.70 9.16
CA GLY A 54 -5.17 5.60 8.81
C GLY A 54 -4.79 4.27 9.46
N LEU A 55 -3.52 4.06 9.83
CA LEU A 55 -3.07 2.83 10.49
C LEU A 55 -3.80 2.59 11.82
N GLY A 56 -4.09 3.65 12.57
CA GLY A 56 -4.83 3.56 13.82
C GLY A 56 -6.32 3.18 13.66
N THR A 57 -6.86 3.22 12.44
CA THR A 57 -8.26 2.87 12.13
C THR A 57 -8.42 1.49 11.49
N MET A 58 -7.30 0.78 11.28
CA MET A 58 -7.32 -0.59 10.76
C MET A 58 -7.88 -1.57 11.81
N PRO A 59 -8.27 -2.78 11.43
CA PRO A 59 -8.79 -3.77 12.37
C PRO A 59 -7.89 -3.99 13.61
N PHE A 60 -6.60 -3.82 13.46
CA PHE A 60 -5.61 -3.63 14.53
C PHE A 60 -4.63 -2.55 14.12
N ASN A 61 -4.04 -1.85 15.11
CA ASN A 61 -2.99 -0.85 14.82
C ASN A 61 -1.63 -1.55 14.66
N PRO A 62 -1.11 -1.69 13.43
CA PRO A 62 0.11 -2.46 13.21
C PRO A 62 1.37 -1.77 13.78
N VAL A 63 1.34 -0.45 13.98
CA VAL A 63 2.47 0.24 14.62
C VAL A 63 2.57 -0.17 16.08
N GLU A 64 1.44 -0.16 16.80
CA GLU A 64 1.40 -0.55 18.22
C GLU A 64 1.75 -2.03 18.41
N GLU A 65 1.28 -2.90 17.53
CA GLU A 65 1.52 -4.33 17.62
C GLU A 65 3.00 -4.69 17.35
N PHE A 66 3.67 -4.02 16.40
CA PHE A 66 4.99 -4.47 15.92
C PHE A 66 6.18 -3.61 16.34
N LYS A 67 5.99 -2.36 16.81
CA LYS A 67 7.10 -1.47 17.22
C LYS A 67 8.02 -2.00 18.32
N GLY A 68 7.55 -2.96 19.10
CA GLY A 68 8.35 -3.62 20.14
C GLY A 68 9.44 -4.56 19.62
N GLU A 69 9.29 -5.05 18.37
CA GLU A 69 10.17 -6.08 17.77
C GLU A 69 10.75 -5.67 16.41
N TYR A 70 10.16 -4.66 15.77
CA TYR A 70 10.48 -4.21 14.41
C TYR A 70 10.70 -2.71 14.34
N ARG A 71 11.59 -2.28 13.43
CA ARG A 71 11.67 -0.90 12.99
C ARG A 71 10.52 -0.66 12.01
N CYS A 72 9.39 -0.22 12.51
CA CYS A 72 8.21 0.10 11.70
C CYS A 72 8.44 1.40 10.92
N VAL A 73 8.34 1.34 9.60
CA VAL A 73 8.39 2.49 8.69
C VAL A 73 7.02 2.65 8.05
N PHE A 74 6.45 3.84 8.09
CA PHE A 74 5.13 4.09 7.52
C PHE A 74 5.02 5.50 6.95
N ALA A 75 4.24 5.66 5.90
CA ALA A 75 4.16 6.89 5.13
C ALA A 75 2.73 7.20 4.68
N ASP A 76 2.47 8.46 4.40
CA ASP A 76 1.29 8.85 3.63
C ASP A 76 1.50 8.48 2.16
N LEU A 77 0.49 7.92 1.52
CA LEU A 77 0.51 7.70 0.08
C LEU A 77 0.58 9.05 -0.65
N ARG A 78 1.33 9.10 -1.77
CA ARG A 78 1.41 10.31 -2.60
C ARG A 78 0.01 10.83 -2.94
N ASN A 79 -0.23 12.11 -2.68
CA ASN A 79 -1.49 12.79 -2.93
C ASN A 79 -2.71 12.27 -2.14
N ALA A 80 -2.52 11.51 -1.08
CA ALA A 80 -3.61 11.14 -0.19
C ALA A 80 -4.25 12.39 0.43
N ASN A 81 -5.58 12.43 0.49
CA ASN A 81 -6.28 13.49 1.21
C ASN A 81 -5.96 13.40 2.70
N ARG A 82 -5.82 14.53 3.37
CA ARG A 82 -5.42 14.64 4.79
C ARG A 82 -4.01 14.08 5.09
N GLY A 83 -3.25 13.72 4.03
CA GLY A 83 -1.84 13.38 4.12
C GLY A 83 -0.96 14.57 3.74
N GLU A 84 0.34 14.44 3.98
CA GLU A 84 1.34 15.47 3.69
C GLU A 84 2.23 15.10 2.50
N SER A 85 2.00 13.93 1.90
CA SER A 85 2.72 13.49 0.71
C SER A 85 2.15 14.10 -0.56
N ALA A 86 3.03 14.53 -1.44
CA ALA A 86 2.69 15.21 -2.68
C ALA A 86 3.59 14.78 -3.84
N GLY A 87 3.08 14.94 -5.06
CA GLY A 87 3.84 14.72 -6.27
C GLY A 87 2.96 14.70 -7.52
N PRO A 88 3.53 14.41 -8.68
CA PRO A 88 2.77 14.29 -9.92
C PRO A 88 1.85 13.06 -9.91
N LEU A 89 0.78 13.14 -10.71
CA LEU A 89 -0.01 11.96 -11.08
C LEU A 89 0.67 11.27 -12.27
N GLU A 90 1.25 10.11 -12.02
CA GLU A 90 1.93 9.29 -13.04
C GLU A 90 0.91 8.45 -13.80
N ILE A 91 0.29 9.00 -14.85
CA ILE A 91 -0.83 8.38 -15.56
C ILE A 91 -0.40 7.10 -16.27
N ASP A 92 0.80 7.06 -16.85
CA ASP A 92 1.25 5.92 -17.66
C ASP A 92 1.57 4.68 -16.81
N ARG A 93 2.04 4.90 -15.57
CA ARG A 93 2.49 3.82 -14.68
C ARG A 93 2.10 4.07 -13.21
N PRO A 94 0.81 4.28 -12.91
CA PRO A 94 0.38 4.72 -11.59
C PRO A 94 0.78 3.76 -10.45
N TRP A 95 0.62 2.46 -10.64
CA TRP A 95 1.01 1.46 -9.64
C TRP A 95 2.51 1.43 -9.37
N ASP A 96 3.32 1.58 -10.43
CA ASP A 96 4.77 1.60 -10.30
C ASP A 96 5.28 2.87 -9.64
N SER A 97 4.61 3.99 -9.83
CA SER A 97 4.98 5.25 -9.18
C SER A 97 4.88 5.17 -7.65
N PHE A 98 3.85 4.49 -7.13
CA PHE A 98 3.74 4.23 -5.69
C PHE A 98 4.80 3.23 -5.19
N ALA A 99 5.15 2.23 -5.99
CA ALA A 99 6.25 1.33 -5.65
C ALA A 99 7.61 2.08 -5.64
N ASP A 100 7.80 3.03 -6.56
CA ASP A 100 8.99 3.92 -6.55
C ASP A 100 9.08 4.75 -5.27
N ASP A 101 7.94 5.23 -4.76
CA ASP A 101 7.89 5.97 -3.49
C ASP A 101 8.29 5.10 -2.31
N HIS A 102 7.74 3.90 -2.22
CA HIS A 102 8.07 2.96 -1.14
C HIS A 102 9.54 2.54 -1.19
N LEU A 103 10.05 2.16 -2.36
CA LEU A 103 11.45 1.76 -2.53
C LEU A 103 12.40 2.93 -2.30
N GLY A 104 12.07 4.12 -2.84
CA GLY A 104 12.86 5.33 -2.62
C GLY A 104 12.91 5.76 -1.15
N LEU A 105 11.83 5.59 -0.40
CA LEU A 105 11.83 5.81 1.05
C LEU A 105 12.75 4.81 1.76
N MET A 106 12.73 3.53 1.38
CA MET A 106 13.66 2.54 1.95
C MET A 106 15.11 2.88 1.63
N ASP A 107 15.41 3.34 0.41
CA ASP A 107 16.75 3.80 0.01
C ASP A 107 17.19 5.02 0.84
N HIS A 108 16.30 6.00 1.01
CA HIS A 108 16.53 7.19 1.83
C HIS A 108 16.88 6.85 3.29
N LEU A 109 16.30 5.78 3.81
CA LEU A 109 16.52 5.30 5.17
C LEU A 109 17.70 4.33 5.30
N GLY A 110 18.40 4.02 4.21
CA GLY A 110 19.49 3.04 4.17
C GLY A 110 19.03 1.61 4.44
N ILE A 111 17.77 1.28 4.12
CA ILE A 111 17.17 -0.04 4.33
C ILE A 111 17.30 -0.86 3.04
N ASP A 112 18.18 -1.86 3.06
CA ASP A 112 18.35 -2.79 1.94
C ASP A 112 17.24 -3.86 1.91
N LYS A 113 17.01 -4.55 3.03
CA LYS A 113 16.00 -5.61 3.14
C LYS A 113 14.93 -5.25 4.14
N PHE A 114 13.69 -5.58 3.83
CA PHE A 114 12.55 -5.29 4.70
C PHE A 114 11.41 -6.30 4.49
N MET A 115 10.54 -6.38 5.47
CA MET A 115 9.24 -7.00 5.37
C MET A 115 8.18 -5.96 5.09
N VAL A 116 7.02 -6.37 4.58
CA VAL A 116 5.92 -5.44 4.33
C VAL A 116 4.60 -6.03 4.83
N LEU A 117 3.85 -5.22 5.59
CA LEU A 117 2.48 -5.52 6.01
C LEU A 117 1.59 -4.36 5.59
N GLY A 118 0.44 -4.66 5.03
CA GLY A 118 -0.47 -3.58 4.68
C GLY A 118 -1.88 -4.06 4.39
N PHE A 119 -2.81 -3.10 4.42
CA PHE A 119 -4.25 -3.35 4.36
C PHE A 119 -4.84 -2.86 3.03
N CYS A 120 -5.86 -3.54 2.53
CA CYS A 120 -6.67 -3.09 1.41
C CYS A 120 -5.83 -2.81 0.16
N ILE A 121 -5.67 -1.53 -0.23
CA ILE A 121 -4.86 -1.08 -1.38
C ILE A 121 -3.40 -1.55 -1.32
N ALA A 122 -2.91 -1.85 -0.14
CA ALA A 122 -1.56 -2.36 0.04
C ALA A 122 -1.33 -3.75 -0.59
N GLY A 123 -2.38 -4.55 -0.80
CA GLY A 123 -2.25 -5.86 -1.44
C GLY A 123 -1.54 -5.79 -2.79
N PRO A 124 -2.06 -5.06 -3.78
CA PRO A 124 -1.37 -4.80 -5.05
C PRO A 124 0.03 -4.19 -4.91
N PHE A 125 0.24 -3.26 -3.94
CA PHE A 125 1.56 -2.69 -3.71
C PHE A 125 2.55 -3.73 -3.22
N ILE A 126 2.16 -4.62 -2.31
CA ILE A 126 3.01 -5.70 -1.81
C ILE A 126 3.45 -6.62 -2.96
N TRP A 127 2.52 -7.05 -3.80
CA TRP A 127 2.86 -7.87 -4.97
C TRP A 127 3.79 -7.13 -5.95
N ASN A 128 3.56 -5.84 -6.19
CA ASN A 128 4.42 -5.04 -7.05
C ASN A 128 5.82 -4.83 -6.46
N LEU A 129 5.93 -4.63 -5.15
CA LEU A 129 7.21 -4.54 -4.46
C LEU A 129 8.01 -5.84 -4.55
N MET A 130 7.35 -7.01 -4.36
CA MET A 130 7.98 -8.31 -4.53
C MET A 130 8.49 -8.53 -5.97
N LYS A 131 7.73 -8.08 -6.98
CA LYS A 131 8.13 -8.15 -8.39
C LYS A 131 9.32 -7.26 -8.70
N ARG A 132 9.33 -6.03 -8.19
CA ARG A 132 10.32 -5.02 -8.54
C ARG A 132 11.59 -5.07 -7.70
N ALA A 133 11.49 -5.60 -6.49
CA ALA A 133 12.59 -5.71 -5.54
C ALA A 133 12.65 -7.10 -4.89
N PRO A 134 12.76 -8.20 -5.68
CA PRO A 134 12.63 -9.57 -5.18
C PRO A 134 13.72 -9.95 -4.16
N ASN A 135 14.87 -9.29 -4.19
CA ASN A 135 15.95 -9.54 -3.25
C ASN A 135 15.87 -8.69 -1.98
N ARG A 136 14.93 -7.74 -1.93
CA ARG A 136 14.76 -6.78 -0.82
C ARG A 136 13.54 -7.08 0.05
N VAL A 137 12.42 -7.49 -0.56
CA VAL A 137 11.20 -7.87 0.17
C VAL A 137 11.33 -9.31 0.63
N VAL A 138 11.57 -9.51 1.93
CA VAL A 138 11.86 -10.85 2.48
C VAL A 138 10.61 -11.59 2.93
N ALA A 139 9.53 -10.89 3.23
CA ALA A 139 8.21 -11.46 3.49
C ALA A 139 7.11 -10.39 3.30
N GLY A 140 5.89 -10.81 2.97
CA GLY A 140 4.75 -9.91 2.79
C GLY A 140 3.48 -10.38 3.48
N VAL A 141 2.71 -9.43 4.02
CA VAL A 141 1.43 -9.69 4.67
C VAL A 141 0.34 -8.78 4.07
N PRO A 142 -0.30 -9.17 2.96
CA PRO A 142 -1.47 -8.48 2.45
C PRO A 142 -2.70 -8.81 3.28
N ALA A 143 -3.15 -7.86 4.11
CA ALA A 143 -4.35 -7.98 4.92
C ALA A 143 -5.55 -7.36 4.19
N GLN A 144 -6.65 -8.11 4.09
CA GLN A 144 -7.86 -7.72 3.34
C GLN A 144 -7.54 -7.07 1.98
N PRO A 145 -6.76 -7.73 1.12
CA PRO A 145 -6.24 -7.12 -0.10
C PRO A 145 -7.34 -6.78 -1.08
N VAL A 146 -7.20 -5.64 -1.77
CA VAL A 146 -8.06 -5.35 -2.93
C VAL A 146 -7.69 -6.28 -4.08
N GLY A 147 -8.70 -6.60 -4.90
CA GLY A 147 -8.56 -7.39 -6.11
C GLY A 147 -9.62 -7.02 -7.13
N PHE A 148 -9.44 -7.45 -8.36
CA PHE A 148 -10.43 -7.25 -9.42
C PHE A 148 -11.58 -8.24 -9.23
N ARG A 149 -12.81 -7.72 -9.21
CA ARG A 149 -14.05 -8.50 -9.15
C ARG A 149 -14.84 -8.26 -10.44
N PRO A 150 -14.91 -9.26 -11.32
CA PRO A 150 -15.60 -9.12 -12.62
C PRO A 150 -17.06 -8.70 -12.51
N GLU A 151 -17.77 -9.14 -11.46
CA GLU A 151 -19.18 -8.81 -11.19
C GLU A 151 -19.37 -7.36 -10.73
N MET A 152 -18.29 -6.74 -10.23
CA MET A 152 -18.28 -5.36 -9.71
C MET A 152 -17.05 -4.58 -10.23
N PRO A 153 -16.83 -4.49 -11.57
CA PRO A 153 -15.56 -4.02 -12.14
C PRO A 153 -15.23 -2.56 -11.81
N ASN A 154 -16.23 -1.80 -11.38
CA ASN A 154 -16.10 -0.36 -11.11
C ASN A 154 -16.00 -0.02 -9.62
N VAL A 155 -15.98 -0.98 -8.71
CA VAL A 155 -16.01 -0.70 -7.26
C VAL A 155 -14.86 0.18 -6.79
N LEU A 156 -13.64 -0.12 -7.23
CA LEU A 156 -12.44 0.66 -6.86
C LEU A 156 -12.35 1.98 -7.61
N TYR A 157 -12.69 1.98 -8.90
CA TYR A 157 -12.78 3.21 -9.69
C TYR A 157 -13.81 4.17 -9.08
N GLY A 158 -15.03 3.71 -8.86
CA GLY A 158 -16.11 4.51 -8.29
C GLY A 158 -15.77 5.04 -6.90
N GLY A 159 -15.22 4.20 -6.04
CA GLY A 159 -14.74 4.59 -4.71
C GLY A 159 -13.66 5.67 -4.76
N SER A 160 -12.71 5.58 -5.70
CA SER A 160 -11.67 6.60 -5.87
C SER A 160 -12.24 7.91 -6.39
N MET A 161 -13.15 7.87 -7.37
CA MET A 161 -13.79 9.05 -7.93
C MET A 161 -14.74 9.74 -6.94
N THR A 162 -15.32 9.02 -6.00
CA THR A 162 -16.25 9.56 -4.99
C THR A 162 -15.53 10.05 -3.73
N ASN A 163 -14.55 9.28 -3.23
CA ASN A 163 -13.98 9.52 -1.91
C ASN A 163 -12.62 10.23 -1.94
N TRP A 164 -11.88 10.17 -3.06
CA TRP A 164 -10.57 10.79 -3.17
C TRP A 164 -10.56 11.98 -4.15
N ALA A 165 -11.08 11.81 -5.36
CA ALA A 165 -10.95 12.80 -6.43
C ALA A 165 -11.51 14.19 -6.09
N PRO A 166 -12.69 14.35 -5.43
CA PRO A 166 -13.24 15.68 -5.18
C PRO A 166 -12.36 16.54 -4.27
N GLU A 167 -11.86 15.99 -3.17
CA GLU A 167 -10.99 16.73 -2.24
C GLU A 167 -9.57 16.93 -2.82
N PHE A 168 -9.08 15.97 -3.59
CA PHE A 168 -7.81 16.11 -4.32
C PHE A 168 -7.86 17.28 -5.30
N LEU A 169 -8.92 17.39 -6.13
CA LEU A 169 -9.10 18.47 -7.10
C LEU A 169 -9.25 19.85 -6.45
N LYS A 170 -9.86 19.94 -5.27
CA LYS A 170 -9.93 21.21 -4.52
C LYS A 170 -8.54 21.70 -4.10
N ARG A 171 -7.61 20.80 -3.80
CA ARG A 171 -6.24 21.12 -3.35
C ARG A 171 -5.25 21.29 -4.49
N ARG A 172 -5.56 20.79 -5.67
CA ARG A 172 -4.67 20.74 -6.84
C ARG A 172 -5.31 21.42 -8.03
N SER A 173 -5.36 22.75 -7.98
CA SER A 173 -5.90 23.58 -9.07
C SER A 173 -5.12 23.45 -10.39
N ASP A 174 -3.88 22.91 -10.34
CA ASP A 174 -3.03 22.58 -11.47
C ASP A 174 -3.41 21.27 -12.18
N VAL A 175 -4.32 20.47 -11.59
CA VAL A 175 -4.76 19.16 -12.13
C VAL A 175 -6.22 19.24 -12.55
N THR A 176 -6.52 18.81 -13.78
CA THR A 176 -7.90 18.79 -14.29
C THR A 176 -8.63 17.51 -13.87
N LYS A 177 -9.96 17.57 -13.86
CA LYS A 177 -10.81 16.40 -13.62
C LYS A 177 -10.51 15.28 -14.64
N GLU A 178 -10.30 15.65 -15.91
CA GLU A 178 -9.95 14.68 -16.97
C GLU A 178 -8.63 13.96 -16.66
N THR A 179 -7.63 14.66 -16.15
CA THR A 179 -6.35 14.06 -15.72
C THR A 179 -6.56 13.05 -14.59
N VAL A 180 -7.40 13.39 -13.61
CA VAL A 180 -7.76 12.49 -12.52
C VAL A 180 -8.50 11.25 -13.03
N GLU A 181 -9.46 11.44 -13.94
CA GLU A 181 -10.20 10.32 -14.55
C GLU A 181 -9.29 9.39 -15.35
N LYS A 182 -8.33 9.93 -16.10
CA LYS A 182 -7.30 9.14 -16.82
C LYS A 182 -6.45 8.32 -15.84
N PHE A 183 -5.99 8.94 -14.76
CA PHE A 183 -5.19 8.28 -13.73
C PHE A 183 -5.95 7.14 -13.07
N VAL A 184 -7.16 7.38 -12.58
CA VAL A 184 -7.98 6.37 -11.89
C VAL A 184 -8.43 5.26 -12.86
N THR A 185 -8.73 5.62 -14.13
CA THR A 185 -9.00 4.64 -15.20
C THR A 185 -7.80 3.73 -15.45
N LYS A 186 -6.59 4.31 -15.52
CA LYS A 186 -5.37 3.53 -15.73
C LYS A 186 -5.11 2.57 -14.57
N MET A 187 -5.38 3.00 -13.33
CA MET A 187 -5.23 2.13 -12.16
C MET A 187 -6.21 0.97 -12.13
N PHE A 188 -7.49 1.21 -12.35
CA PHE A 188 -8.52 0.26 -11.96
C PHE A 188 -9.38 -0.30 -13.11
N ARG A 189 -9.23 0.23 -14.34
CA ARG A 189 -10.01 -0.22 -15.51
C ARG A 189 -9.16 -0.69 -16.67
N THR A 190 -7.96 -0.12 -16.87
CA THR A 190 -7.11 -0.49 -18.00
C THR A 190 -6.47 -1.85 -17.72
N ASN A 191 -6.86 -2.87 -18.49
CA ASN A 191 -6.41 -4.25 -18.33
C ASN A 191 -6.57 -4.74 -16.86
N ALA A 192 -7.66 -4.32 -16.23
CA ALA A 192 -7.96 -4.71 -14.86
C ALA A 192 -8.17 -6.21 -14.75
N ASP A 193 -7.36 -6.87 -13.95
CA ASP A 193 -7.43 -8.29 -13.68
C ASP A 193 -6.76 -8.60 -12.34
N PHE A 194 -7.12 -9.70 -11.72
CA PHE A 194 -6.47 -10.31 -10.57
C PHE A 194 -6.13 -9.30 -9.45
N VAL A 195 -4.84 -9.01 -9.23
CA VAL A 195 -4.35 -8.04 -8.22
C VAL A 195 -3.80 -6.75 -8.86
N PHE A 196 -4.17 -6.42 -10.09
CA PHE A 196 -3.83 -5.23 -10.87
C PHE A 196 -2.35 -5.06 -11.25
N THR A 197 -1.39 -5.57 -10.48
CA THR A 197 0.03 -5.22 -10.59
C THR A 197 0.91 -6.34 -11.10
N VAL A 198 0.48 -7.58 -10.91
CA VAL A 198 1.23 -8.77 -11.29
C VAL A 198 0.32 -9.80 -11.95
N SER A 199 0.90 -10.64 -12.80
CA SER A 199 0.19 -11.77 -13.40
C SER A 199 0.14 -12.98 -12.45
N ARG A 200 -0.74 -13.92 -12.75
CA ARG A 200 -0.80 -15.23 -12.09
C ARG A 200 0.51 -16.00 -12.21
N ASP A 201 1.18 -15.90 -13.36
CA ASP A 201 2.47 -16.58 -13.58
C ASP A 201 3.58 -15.99 -12.70
N PHE A 202 3.59 -14.67 -12.50
CA PHE A 202 4.48 -14.08 -11.52
C PHE A 202 4.22 -14.65 -10.11
N VAL A 203 2.96 -14.71 -9.67
CA VAL A 203 2.63 -15.23 -8.33
C VAL A 203 3.05 -16.69 -8.19
N ARG A 204 2.86 -17.54 -9.24
CA ARG A 204 3.35 -18.94 -9.24
C ARG A 204 4.86 -19.05 -9.11
N SER A 205 5.61 -18.10 -9.61
CA SER A 205 7.09 -18.10 -9.56
C SER A 205 7.67 -17.41 -8.34
N CYS A 206 6.86 -16.63 -7.60
CA CYS A 206 7.31 -15.79 -6.49
C CYS A 206 7.75 -16.65 -5.29
N GLN A 207 9.04 -16.57 -4.93
CA GLN A 207 9.60 -17.32 -3.81
C GLN A 207 9.58 -16.54 -2.48
N THR A 208 9.12 -15.31 -2.47
CA THR A 208 8.95 -14.53 -1.25
C THR A 208 7.81 -15.12 -0.42
N PRO A 209 8.01 -15.45 0.86
CA PRO A 209 6.94 -15.89 1.75
C PRO A 209 5.83 -14.84 1.86
N VAL A 210 4.58 -15.30 1.85
CA VAL A 210 3.42 -14.41 1.96
C VAL A 210 2.36 -15.00 2.90
N LEU A 211 1.92 -14.21 3.88
CA LEU A 211 0.75 -14.54 4.70
C LEU A 211 -0.43 -13.72 4.20
N ILE A 212 -1.39 -14.35 3.58
CA ILE A 212 -2.60 -13.70 3.06
C ILE A 212 -3.66 -13.70 4.15
N MET A 213 -4.17 -12.53 4.50
CA MET A 213 -5.29 -12.37 5.43
C MET A 213 -6.53 -11.97 4.64
N PRO A 214 -7.38 -12.92 4.22
CA PRO A 214 -8.47 -12.66 3.30
C PRO A 214 -9.62 -11.89 3.94
N ASP A 215 -10.46 -11.30 3.11
CA ASP A 215 -11.73 -10.66 3.45
C ASP A 215 -12.75 -10.97 2.36
N ASP A 216 -14.02 -10.67 2.57
CA ASP A 216 -15.04 -10.78 1.54
C ASP A 216 -16.03 -9.62 1.58
N VAL A 217 -15.59 -8.49 1.06
CA VAL A 217 -16.43 -7.32 0.77
C VAL A 217 -16.24 -6.91 -0.69
N PRO A 218 -17.05 -6.02 -1.26
CA PRO A 218 -16.97 -5.67 -2.68
C PRO A 218 -15.57 -5.31 -3.18
N SER A 219 -14.77 -4.60 -2.40
CA SER A 219 -13.40 -4.20 -2.75
C SER A 219 -12.32 -5.23 -2.40
N HIS A 220 -12.63 -6.21 -1.54
CA HIS A 220 -11.70 -7.22 -1.06
C HIS A 220 -12.23 -8.63 -1.40
N PRO A 221 -12.15 -9.07 -2.66
CA PRO A 221 -12.75 -10.34 -3.08
C PRO A 221 -11.99 -11.53 -2.50
N LEU A 222 -12.69 -12.36 -1.71
CA LEU A 222 -12.16 -13.60 -1.15
C LEU A 222 -11.56 -14.50 -2.24
N ALA A 223 -12.24 -14.62 -3.38
CA ALA A 223 -11.81 -15.45 -4.49
C ALA A 223 -10.39 -15.07 -4.98
N VAL A 224 -10.10 -13.77 -5.12
CA VAL A 224 -8.78 -13.30 -5.56
C VAL A 224 -7.72 -13.54 -4.49
N ALA A 225 -8.05 -13.28 -3.23
CA ALA A 225 -7.12 -13.54 -2.12
C ALA A 225 -6.76 -15.04 -2.03
N MET A 226 -7.76 -15.92 -2.15
CA MET A 226 -7.55 -17.36 -2.14
C MET A 226 -6.85 -17.87 -3.40
N GLU A 227 -7.11 -17.27 -4.57
CA GLU A 227 -6.35 -17.57 -5.78
C GLU A 227 -4.86 -17.25 -5.60
N CYS A 228 -4.52 -16.10 -5.02
CA CYS A 228 -3.13 -15.77 -4.67
C CYS A 228 -2.51 -16.82 -3.75
N ALA A 229 -3.24 -17.26 -2.72
CA ALA A 229 -2.76 -18.27 -1.79
C ALA A 229 -2.51 -19.62 -2.46
N MET A 230 -3.38 -20.04 -3.38
CA MET A 230 -3.22 -21.29 -4.13
C MET A 230 -2.08 -21.26 -5.14
N LEU A 231 -1.78 -20.08 -5.69
CA LEU A 231 -0.75 -19.93 -6.71
C LEU A 231 0.65 -19.74 -6.11
N ALA A 232 0.78 -18.98 -5.01
CA ALA A 232 2.07 -18.66 -4.42
C ALA A 232 2.69 -19.87 -3.71
N PRO A 233 3.92 -20.30 -4.09
CA PRO A 233 4.53 -21.52 -3.57
C PRO A 233 4.83 -21.50 -2.06
N ARG A 234 4.99 -20.30 -1.50
CA ARG A 234 5.33 -20.08 -0.08
C ARG A 234 4.27 -19.21 0.60
N SER A 235 3.01 -19.60 0.41
CA SER A 235 1.88 -18.89 1.02
C SER A 235 1.38 -19.57 2.28
N GLU A 236 0.96 -18.75 3.21
CA GLU A 236 0.09 -19.09 4.32
C GLU A 236 -1.20 -18.29 4.24
N VAL A 237 -2.27 -18.80 4.82
CA VAL A 237 -3.55 -18.09 4.95
C VAL A 237 -3.86 -17.93 6.43
N SER A 238 -4.28 -16.73 6.83
CA SER A 238 -4.72 -16.51 8.20
C SER A 238 -6.02 -17.28 8.50
N ILE A 239 -6.35 -17.41 9.78
CA ILE A 239 -7.71 -17.83 10.13
C ILE A 239 -8.72 -16.95 9.37
N TYR A 240 -9.84 -17.54 8.93
CA TYR A 240 -10.88 -16.81 8.21
C TYR A 240 -12.27 -17.16 8.79
N PRO A 241 -13.16 -16.18 9.01
CA PRO A 241 -12.90 -14.74 9.04
C PRO A 241 -12.00 -14.36 10.23
N TRP A 242 -11.06 -13.42 10.04
CA TRP A 242 -10.07 -13.07 11.06
C TRP A 242 -10.41 -11.82 11.87
N LYS A 243 -11.27 -10.95 11.36
CA LYS A 243 -11.67 -9.69 12.02
C LYS A 243 -13.11 -9.70 12.59
N GLU A 244 -13.86 -10.75 12.29
CA GLU A 244 -15.21 -10.94 12.80
C GLU A 244 -15.40 -12.40 13.29
N PRO A 245 -15.90 -12.61 14.50
CA PRO A 245 -16.07 -11.58 15.53
C PRO A 245 -14.72 -10.98 15.99
N LYS A 246 -14.74 -9.79 16.61
CA LYS A 246 -13.51 -9.02 16.94
C LYS A 246 -12.53 -9.78 17.84
N GLU A 247 -13.01 -10.72 18.62
CA GLU A 247 -12.20 -11.61 19.46
C GLU A 247 -11.20 -12.48 18.66
N ARG A 248 -11.39 -12.59 17.35
CA ARG A 248 -10.46 -13.28 16.45
C ARG A 248 -9.24 -12.45 16.07
N ILE A 249 -9.33 -11.13 16.17
CA ILE A 249 -8.23 -10.23 15.79
C ILE A 249 -6.92 -10.57 16.55
N PRO A 250 -6.92 -10.77 17.88
CA PRO A 250 -5.68 -11.16 18.58
C PRO A 250 -5.09 -12.50 18.12
N LEU A 251 -5.92 -13.44 17.64
CA LEU A 251 -5.43 -14.69 17.06
C LEU A 251 -4.72 -14.45 15.74
N ALA A 252 -5.34 -13.66 14.86
CA ALA A 252 -4.75 -13.28 13.59
C ALA A 252 -3.45 -12.49 13.76
N VAL A 253 -3.41 -11.55 14.71
CA VAL A 253 -2.20 -10.78 15.05
C VAL A 253 -1.08 -11.70 15.51
N ARG A 254 -1.35 -12.69 16.39
CA ARG A 254 -0.35 -13.68 16.78
C ARG A 254 0.18 -14.51 15.60
N GLN A 255 -0.68 -14.86 14.65
CA GLN A 255 -0.25 -15.54 13.43
C GLN A 255 0.69 -14.65 12.59
N VAL A 256 0.38 -13.35 12.46
CA VAL A 256 1.29 -12.39 11.79
C VAL A 256 2.64 -12.31 12.50
N HIS A 257 2.65 -12.20 13.85
CA HIS A 257 3.91 -12.23 14.63
C HIS A 257 4.73 -13.49 14.36
N SER A 258 4.10 -14.66 14.42
CA SER A 258 4.77 -15.93 14.15
C SER A 258 5.34 -16.00 12.74
N PHE A 259 4.57 -15.60 11.75
CA PHE A 259 4.98 -15.55 10.34
C PHE A 259 6.17 -14.61 10.12
N LEU A 260 6.07 -13.35 10.58
CA LEU A 260 7.16 -12.38 10.42
C LEU A 260 8.43 -12.84 11.14
N LYS A 261 8.31 -13.42 12.34
CA LYS A 261 9.44 -13.95 13.11
C LYS A 261 10.12 -15.12 12.40
N ALA A 262 9.34 -16.04 11.82
CA ALA A 262 9.85 -17.20 11.08
C ALA A 262 10.62 -16.84 9.81
N HIS A 263 10.31 -15.68 9.21
CA HIS A 263 10.91 -15.23 7.95
C HIS A 263 11.88 -14.05 8.11
N ARG A 264 12.12 -13.60 9.34
CA ARG A 264 13.11 -12.57 9.63
C ARG A 264 14.51 -13.13 9.39
N PRO A 265 15.35 -12.51 8.55
CA PRO A 265 16.75 -12.86 8.44
C PRO A 265 17.48 -12.76 9.80
N ALA A 266 18.46 -13.65 9.99
CA ALA A 266 19.29 -13.65 11.19
C ALA A 266 20.12 -12.38 11.34
#